data_46e773adfb69f20ae03705869dc61109
#
_entry.id   46e773adfb69f20ae03705869dc61109
#
_cell.length_a   1.000
_cell.length_b   1.000
_cell.length_c   1.000
_cell.angle_alpha   90.00
_cell.angle_beta   90.00
_cell.angle_gamma   90.00
#
_symmetry.space_group_name_H-M   'P 1'
#
loop_
_entity.id
_entity.type
_entity.pdbx_description
1 polymer ?
#
loop_
_entity_poly.entity_id
_entity_poly.type
_entity_poly.pdbx_seq_one_letter_code
_entity_poly.pdbx_strand_id
1 'polypeptide(L)' 'MKIVGIGTELKKGKVLEITREGVVVDCKGERVVLTFSQVESEVFGG' A
#
# COMPACT_ATOMS: atom_id res chain seq x y z
N MET A 1 -8.32 0.87 15.30
CA MET A 1 -8.40 0.68 13.85
C MET A 1 -7.25 1.42 13.18
N LYS A 2 -6.59 0.76 12.24
CA LYS A 2 -5.50 1.39 11.54
C LYS A 2 -5.88 1.68 10.10
N ILE A 3 -5.50 2.86 9.65
CA ILE A 3 -5.77 3.29 8.28
C ILE A 3 -4.44 3.59 7.62
N VAL A 4 -4.23 3.04 6.42
CA VAL A 4 -3.02 3.35 5.68
C VAL A 4 -3.15 4.72 5.02
N GLY A 5 -2.04 5.39 4.87
CA GLY A 5 -2.00 6.67 4.23
C GLY A 5 -0.67 6.85 3.53
N ILE A 6 -0.51 7.98 2.88
CA ILE A 6 0.74 8.29 2.21
C ILE A 6 1.85 8.31 3.25
N GLY A 7 2.94 7.62 2.97
CA GLY A 7 4.06 7.49 3.87
C GLY A 7 4.02 6.25 4.75
N THR A 8 2.90 5.54 4.76
CA THR A 8 2.78 4.31 5.54
C THR A 8 3.67 3.22 4.92
N GLU A 9 4.41 2.54 5.77
CA GLU A 9 5.24 1.43 5.30
C GLU A 9 4.48 0.12 5.39
N LEU A 10 4.46 -0.61 4.30
CA LEU A 10 3.86 -1.93 4.22
C LEU A 10 4.96 -2.95 3.97
N LYS A 11 4.62 -4.22 4.09
CA LYS A 11 5.58 -5.29 3.80
C LYS A 11 6.10 -5.19 2.38
N LYS A 12 5.28 -4.72 1.47
CA LYS A 12 5.65 -4.62 0.05
C LYS A 12 6.36 -3.32 -0.29
N GLY A 13 6.32 -2.35 0.59
CA GLY A 13 6.99 -1.09 0.33
C GLY A 13 6.31 0.06 1.03
N LYS A 14 6.65 1.26 0.61
CA LYS A 14 6.12 2.46 1.23
C LYS A 14 5.04 3.08 0.34
N VAL A 15 3.93 3.46 0.95
CA VAL A 15 2.83 4.07 0.21
C VAL A 15 3.23 5.44 -0.31
N LEU A 16 3.17 5.61 -1.62
CA LEU A 16 3.49 6.87 -2.27
C LEU A 16 2.23 7.68 -2.57
N GLU A 17 1.18 7.00 -3.01
CA GLU A 17 -0.03 7.67 -3.42
C GLU A 17 -1.22 6.73 -3.33
N ILE A 18 -2.38 7.30 -3.09
CA ILE A 18 -3.62 6.53 -3.04
C ILE A 18 -4.49 7.00 -4.20
N THR A 19 -4.94 6.05 -5.02
CA THR A 19 -5.75 6.36 -6.19
C THR A 19 -7.08 5.61 -6.11
N ARG A 20 -7.95 5.87 -7.06
CA ARG A 20 -9.22 5.17 -7.13
C ARG A 20 -9.06 3.69 -7.41
N GLU A 21 -8.01 3.35 -8.11
CA GLU A 21 -7.75 1.96 -8.49
C GLU A 21 -7.04 1.18 -7.40
N GLY A 22 -6.38 1.88 -6.52
CA GLY A 22 -5.64 1.22 -5.47
C GLY A 22 -4.61 2.14 -4.86
N VAL A 23 -3.52 1.54 -4.43
CA VAL A 23 -2.46 2.25 -3.73
C VAL A 23 -1.15 2.02 -4.45
N VAL A 24 -0.43 3.11 -4.72
CA VAL A 24 0.89 3.02 -5.33
C VAL A 24 1.92 2.95 -4.22
N VAL A 25 2.74 1.92 -4.25
CA VAL A 25 3.81 1.75 -3.27
C VAL A 25 5.15 1.72 -3.95
N ASP A 26 6.17 2.15 -3.21
CA ASP A 26 7.54 2.13 -3.69
C ASP A 26 8.23 0.92 -3.06
N CYS A 27 8.61 -0.02 -3.89
CA CYS A 27 9.32 -1.22 -3.45
C CYS A 27 10.72 -1.21 -4.05
N LYS A 28 11.70 -0.85 -3.24
CA LYS A 28 13.10 -0.82 -3.63
C LYS A 28 13.34 -0.02 -4.92
N GLY A 29 12.70 1.14 -5.01
CA GLY A 29 12.85 2.00 -6.16
C GLY A 29 11.90 1.72 -7.31
N GLU A 30 11.06 0.72 -7.17
CA GLU A 30 10.06 0.40 -8.19
C GLU A 30 8.67 0.76 -7.70
N ARG A 31 7.87 1.29 -8.61
CA ARG A 31 6.48 1.61 -8.30
C ARG A 31 5.61 0.40 -8.58
N VAL A 32 4.85 0.02 -7.58
CA VAL A 32 3.92 -1.10 -7.70
C VAL A 32 2.54 -0.60 -7.30
N VAL A 33 1.54 -0.92 -8.12
CA VAL A 33 0.16 -0.56 -7.80
C VAL A 33 -0.53 -1.77 -7.20
N LEU A 34 -1.03 -1.61 -6.00
CA LEU A 34 -1.76 -2.67 -5.30
C LEU A 34 -3.24 -2.32 -5.28
N THR A 35 -4.08 -3.32 -5.44
CA THR A 35 -5.53 -3.10 -5.29
C THR A 35 -5.84 -2.89 -3.82
N PHE A 36 -7.00 -2.30 -3.54
CA PHE A 36 -7.41 -2.10 -2.15
C PHE A 36 -7.52 -3.44 -1.41
N SER A 37 -7.94 -4.46 -2.11
CA SER A 37 -8.03 -5.81 -1.54
C SER A 37 -6.67 -6.29 -1.07
N GLN A 38 -5.64 -6.04 -1.88
CA GLN A 38 -4.28 -6.43 -1.53
C GLN A 38 -3.75 -5.63 -0.34
N VAL A 39 -4.09 -4.35 -0.30
CA VAL A 39 -3.68 -3.50 0.81
C VAL A 39 -4.35 -3.97 2.11
N GLU A 40 -5.61 -4.33 2.05
CA GLU A 40 -6.31 -4.85 3.22
C GLU A 40 -5.65 -6.12 3.74
N SER A 41 -5.22 -6.98 2.84
CA SER A 41 -4.50 -8.19 3.24
C SER A 41 -3.20 -7.87 3.96
N GLU A 42 -2.50 -6.84 3.50
CA GLU A 42 -1.26 -6.44 4.14
C GLU A 42 -1.50 -5.84 5.53
N VAL A 43 -2.59 -5.11 5.69
CA VAL A 43 -2.88 -4.44 6.95
C VAL A 43 -3.55 -5.38 7.96
N PHE A 44 -4.49 -6.18 7.50
CA PHE A 44 -5.28 -7.04 8.39
C PHE A 44 -4.89 -8.51 8.33
N GLY A 45 -4.35 -8.90 7.22
CA GLY A 45 -4.14 -10.29 6.95
C GLY A 45 -3.09 -10.95 7.79
N GLY A 46 -2.27 -10.25 8.21
CA GLY A 46 -1.28 -10.90 9.03
C GLY A 46 -0.78 -12.19 8.44
#